data_80befd75f49c74d2981579bf0399f99f
#
_entry.id   80befd75f49c74d2981579bf0399f99f
#
_cell.length_a   1.000
_cell.length_b   1.000
_cell.length_c   1.000
_cell.angle_alpha   90.00
_cell.angle_beta   90.00
_cell.angle_gamma   90.00
#
_symmetry.space_group_name_H-M   'P 1'
#
loop_
_entity.id
_entity.type
_entity.pdbx_description
1 polymer ?
#
loop_
_entity_poly.entity_id
_entity_poly.type
_entity_poly.pdbx_seq_one_letter_code
_entity_poly.pdbx_strand_id
1 'polypeptide(L)'
;MPDRVILTAAVTIDGYIARHNLEKVEWSKDLSLFKKQTMGSPVIMGSNTLKTISSELDGRDIILVGRNDEPEATLKKISSDKCFIIGGGKTYHRYIDHLTHVYVTPHPYVFGKGVPLFDGEINTEISLDYQNLIEVDRSQGIFQYQYKIKR
;
A
#
# COMPACT_ATOMS: atom_id res chain seq x y z
N MET A 1 -18.28 0.95 -6.90
CA MET A 1 -17.26 0.73 -5.87
C MET A 1 -16.50 -0.56 -6.15
N PRO A 2 -15.18 -0.60 -6.05
CA PRO A 2 -14.42 -1.82 -6.33
C PRO A 2 -14.75 -2.96 -5.37
N ASP A 3 -14.76 -4.18 -5.90
CA ASP A 3 -14.93 -5.39 -5.06
C ASP A 3 -13.66 -5.68 -4.26
N ARG A 4 -12.50 -5.25 -4.77
CA ARG A 4 -11.22 -5.41 -4.09
C ARG A 4 -10.55 -4.06 -3.92
N VAL A 5 -10.31 -3.70 -2.67
CA VAL A 5 -9.54 -2.52 -2.27
C VAL A 5 -8.28 -3.06 -1.60
N ILE A 6 -7.15 -2.94 -2.28
CA ILE A 6 -5.92 -3.67 -1.93
C ILE A 6 -4.86 -2.67 -1.44
N LEU A 7 -4.46 -2.80 -0.19
CA LEU A 7 -3.26 -2.12 0.30
C LEU A 7 -2.04 -2.87 -0.25
N THR A 8 -1.09 -2.16 -0.85
CA THR A 8 0.20 -2.76 -1.21
C THR A 8 1.32 -1.90 -0.64
N ALA A 9 2.26 -2.55 0.04
CA ALA A 9 3.35 -1.84 0.73
C ALA A 9 4.58 -2.72 0.90
N ALA A 10 5.75 -2.10 0.68
CA ALA A 10 7.02 -2.62 1.15
C ALA A 10 7.23 -2.13 2.58
N VAL A 11 7.60 -3.01 3.49
CA VAL A 11 7.80 -2.66 4.90
C VAL A 11 9.12 -3.20 5.42
N THR A 12 9.65 -2.57 6.46
CA THR A 12 10.74 -3.14 7.24
C THR A 12 10.20 -4.18 8.22
N ILE A 13 11.08 -4.94 8.83
CA ILE A 13 10.69 -5.97 9.82
C ILE A 13 9.96 -5.33 11.01
N ASP A 14 10.33 -4.10 11.37
CA ASP A 14 9.70 -3.38 12.47
C ASP A 14 8.53 -2.47 12.04
N GLY A 15 8.04 -2.63 10.81
CA GLY A 15 6.75 -2.06 10.39
C GLY A 15 6.79 -0.66 9.80
N TYR A 16 7.93 -0.19 9.34
CA TYR A 16 8.03 1.13 8.72
C TYR A 16 7.99 1.03 7.20
N ILE A 17 7.44 2.06 6.56
CA ILE A 17 7.38 2.17 5.09
C ILE A 17 8.38 3.18 4.55
N ALA A 18 8.93 4.05 5.38
CA ALA A 18 9.92 5.05 5.02
C ALA A 18 10.60 5.58 6.28
N ARG A 19 11.76 6.21 6.11
CA ARG A 19 12.46 6.90 7.20
C ARG A 19 11.82 8.25 7.51
N HIS A 20 11.27 8.90 6.49
CA HIS A 20 10.52 10.16 6.62
C HIS A 20 9.53 10.30 5.44
N ASN A 21 8.59 11.24 5.57
CA ASN A 21 7.46 11.37 4.64
C ASN A 21 7.82 11.71 3.19
N LEU A 22 9.00 12.27 2.95
CA LEU A 22 9.44 12.64 1.61
C LEU A 22 10.62 11.80 1.12
N GLU A 23 10.86 10.66 1.77
CA GLU A 23 11.88 9.73 1.31
C GLU A 23 11.50 9.13 -0.04
N LYS A 24 12.40 9.23 -1.02
CA LYS A 24 12.29 8.44 -2.24
C LYS A 24 12.74 7.03 -1.90
N VAL A 25 11.81 6.10 -1.83
CA VAL A 25 12.09 4.74 -1.39
C VAL A 25 12.91 4.01 -2.46
N GLU A 26 14.18 3.76 -2.15
CA GLU A 26 15.10 3.05 -3.04
C GLU A 26 15.57 1.72 -2.42
N TRP A 27 15.24 1.48 -1.15
CA TRP A 27 15.63 0.26 -0.45
C TRP A 27 14.73 -0.94 -0.76
N SER A 28 13.54 -0.72 -1.31
CA SER A 28 12.61 -1.81 -1.63
C SER A 28 13.04 -2.55 -2.91
N LYS A 29 12.77 -3.86 -2.93
CA LYS A 29 13.11 -4.74 -4.05
C LYS A 29 11.88 -5.20 -4.82
N ASP A 30 10.69 -4.74 -4.46
CA ASP A 30 9.44 -5.20 -5.06
C ASP A 30 8.86 -4.25 -6.12
N LEU A 31 9.62 -3.27 -6.58
CA LEU A 31 9.12 -2.28 -7.54
C LEU A 31 8.61 -2.92 -8.84
N SER A 32 9.35 -3.90 -9.36
CA SER A 32 8.95 -4.62 -10.57
C SER A 32 7.61 -5.33 -10.38
N LEU A 33 7.41 -5.99 -9.25
CA LEU A 33 6.16 -6.65 -8.91
C LEU A 33 5.03 -5.62 -8.76
N PHE A 34 5.29 -4.54 -8.05
CA PHE A 34 4.34 -3.43 -7.88
C PHE A 34 3.86 -2.89 -9.21
N LYS A 35 4.80 -2.61 -10.13
CA LYS A 35 4.45 -2.10 -11.46
C LYS A 35 3.58 -3.09 -12.22
N LYS A 36 3.90 -4.37 -12.16
CA LYS A 36 3.14 -5.42 -12.83
C LYS A 36 1.72 -5.56 -12.28
N GLN A 37 1.59 -5.57 -10.95
CA GLN A 37 0.29 -5.76 -10.29
C GLN A 37 -0.65 -4.59 -10.49
N THR A 38 -0.13 -3.37 -10.52
CA THR A 38 -0.95 -2.16 -10.59
C THR A 38 -1.24 -1.69 -12.01
N MET A 39 -0.61 -2.28 -13.04
CA MET A 39 -0.79 -1.87 -14.42
C MET A 39 -2.27 -1.92 -14.81
N GLY A 40 -2.76 -0.82 -15.39
CA GLY A 40 -4.14 -0.70 -15.83
C GLY A 40 -5.16 -0.51 -14.72
N SER A 41 -4.73 -0.37 -13.47
CA SER A 41 -5.62 -0.24 -12.32
C SER A 41 -5.57 1.16 -11.72
N PRO A 42 -6.66 1.61 -11.08
CA PRO A 42 -6.62 2.81 -10.25
C PRO A 42 -5.69 2.62 -9.06
N VAL A 43 -4.87 3.65 -8.78
CA VAL A 43 -3.99 3.69 -7.60
C VAL A 43 -4.31 4.95 -6.81
N ILE A 44 -4.60 4.77 -5.53
CA ILE A 44 -4.95 5.85 -4.60
C ILE A 44 -3.73 6.17 -3.76
N MET A 45 -3.37 7.45 -3.69
CA MET A 45 -2.20 7.89 -2.93
C MET A 45 -2.38 9.30 -2.37
N GLY A 46 -1.62 9.60 -1.31
CA GLY A 46 -1.49 10.96 -0.80
C GLY A 46 -0.43 11.76 -1.55
N SER A 47 -0.36 13.07 -1.26
CA SER A 47 0.54 13.99 -1.97
C SER A 47 2.03 13.67 -1.81
N ASN A 48 2.45 13.22 -0.63
CA ASN A 48 3.85 12.87 -0.41
C ASN A 48 4.28 11.69 -1.28
N THR A 49 3.43 10.68 -1.40
CA THR A 49 3.68 9.52 -2.25
C THR A 49 3.76 9.93 -3.71
N LEU A 50 2.85 10.78 -4.16
CA LEU A 50 2.87 11.28 -5.54
C LEU A 50 4.20 11.99 -5.85
N LYS A 51 4.72 12.80 -4.93
CA LYS A 51 5.99 13.51 -5.11
C LYS A 51 7.19 12.57 -5.23
N THR A 52 7.12 11.39 -4.62
CA THR A 52 8.27 10.49 -4.53
C THR A 52 8.27 9.37 -5.56
N ILE A 53 7.11 9.02 -6.16
CA ILE A 53 7.03 7.88 -7.09
C ILE A 53 6.29 8.16 -8.39
N SER A 54 5.91 9.41 -8.67
CA SER A 54 5.06 9.76 -9.82
C SER A 54 5.60 9.28 -11.17
N SER A 55 6.91 9.32 -11.38
CA SER A 55 7.53 8.90 -12.66
C SER A 55 7.41 7.40 -12.93
N GLU A 56 7.06 6.60 -11.92
CA GLU A 56 6.99 5.15 -12.01
C GLU A 56 5.56 4.63 -12.19
N LEU A 57 4.61 5.54 -12.40
CA LEU A 57 3.17 5.21 -12.42
C LEU A 57 2.54 5.34 -13.79
N ASP A 58 3.33 5.32 -14.86
CA ASP A 58 2.80 5.33 -16.22
C ASP A 58 1.91 4.10 -16.44
N GLY A 59 0.74 4.32 -17.07
CA GLY A 59 -0.22 3.25 -17.34
C GLY A 59 -1.18 2.96 -16.19
N ARG A 60 -1.17 3.74 -15.12
CA ARG A 60 -2.13 3.64 -14.01
C ARG A 60 -3.01 4.86 -13.97
N ASP A 61 -4.22 4.69 -13.46
CA ASP A 61 -5.14 5.78 -13.19
C ASP A 61 -4.85 6.30 -11.77
N ILE A 62 -4.16 7.44 -11.69
CA ILE A 62 -3.72 8.01 -10.43
C ILE A 62 -4.86 8.80 -9.79
N ILE A 63 -5.21 8.44 -8.57
CA ILE A 63 -6.21 9.14 -7.77
C ILE A 63 -5.50 9.74 -6.55
N LEU A 64 -5.29 11.07 -6.60
CA LEU A 64 -4.69 11.80 -5.50
C LEU A 64 -5.74 12.14 -4.46
N VAL A 65 -5.49 11.80 -3.20
CA VAL A 65 -6.42 12.09 -2.10
C VAL A 65 -5.74 12.96 -1.05
N GLY A 66 -6.53 13.85 -0.45
CA GLY A 66 -6.12 14.71 0.64
C GLY A 66 -6.95 14.43 1.87
N ARG A 67 -6.67 15.18 2.95
CA ARG A 67 -7.35 14.99 4.24
C ARG A 67 -8.86 15.29 4.20
N ASN A 68 -9.33 16.03 3.20
CA ASN A 68 -10.75 16.39 3.05
C ASN A 68 -11.51 15.40 2.16
N ASP A 69 -10.83 14.43 1.57
CA ASP A 69 -11.47 13.44 0.70
C ASP A 69 -11.94 12.26 1.55
N GLU A 70 -13.24 11.98 1.51
CA GLU A 70 -13.81 10.84 2.22
C GLU A 70 -13.52 9.55 1.46
N PRO A 71 -12.95 8.53 2.12
CA PRO A 71 -12.63 7.27 1.45
C PRO A 71 -13.81 6.63 0.71
N GLU A 72 -14.97 6.56 1.34
CA GLU A 72 -16.15 5.96 0.71
C GLU A 72 -16.56 6.72 -0.55
N ALA A 73 -16.55 8.06 -0.50
CA ALA A 73 -16.89 8.89 -1.66
C ALA A 73 -15.91 8.68 -2.81
N THR A 74 -14.61 8.59 -2.50
CA THR A 74 -13.58 8.33 -3.50
C THR A 74 -13.77 6.96 -4.15
N LEU A 75 -14.00 5.93 -3.34
CA LEU A 75 -14.16 4.56 -3.83
C LEU A 75 -15.42 4.41 -4.70
N LYS A 76 -16.50 5.10 -4.38
CA LYS A 76 -17.74 5.05 -5.16
C LYS A 76 -17.58 5.58 -6.57
N LYS A 77 -16.58 6.41 -6.83
CA LYS A 77 -16.32 6.96 -8.17
C LYS A 77 -15.52 6.00 -9.04
N ILE A 78 -14.99 4.92 -8.48
CA ILE A 78 -14.15 3.95 -9.20
C ILE A 78 -15.05 2.88 -9.80
N SER A 79 -14.97 2.72 -11.14
CA SER A 79 -15.75 1.72 -11.87
C SER A 79 -15.02 0.37 -12.01
N SER A 80 -13.70 0.34 -11.80
CA SER A 80 -12.92 -0.89 -11.88
C SER A 80 -13.26 -1.85 -10.74
N ASP A 81 -13.10 -3.16 -10.97
CA ASP A 81 -13.33 -4.19 -9.96
C ASP A 81 -12.34 -4.13 -8.82
N LYS A 82 -11.16 -3.58 -9.05
CA LYS A 82 -10.12 -3.45 -8.03
C LYS A 82 -9.42 -2.09 -8.10
N CYS A 83 -8.89 -1.67 -6.97
CA CYS A 83 -7.99 -0.52 -6.88
C CYS A 83 -6.92 -0.82 -5.81
N PHE A 84 -5.84 -0.06 -5.86
CA PHE A 84 -4.72 -0.21 -4.93
C PHE A 84 -4.55 1.06 -4.11
N ILE A 85 -4.36 0.89 -2.80
CA ILE A 85 -3.95 1.97 -1.91
C ILE A 85 -2.43 1.84 -1.78
N ILE A 86 -1.69 2.86 -2.22
CA ILE A 86 -0.23 2.74 -2.35
C ILE A 86 0.60 3.66 -1.46
N GLY A 87 -0.03 4.38 -0.57
CA GLY A 87 0.68 5.15 0.44
C GLY A 87 0.19 6.59 0.57
N GLY A 88 0.71 7.28 1.52
CA GLY A 88 1.60 6.82 2.59
C GLY A 88 0.85 6.32 3.82
N GLY A 89 1.53 6.36 4.96
CA GLY A 89 0.99 5.80 6.19
C GLY A 89 -0.35 6.39 6.61
N LYS A 90 -0.56 7.69 6.44
CA LYS A 90 -1.84 8.33 6.76
C LYS A 90 -2.94 7.90 5.81
N THR A 91 -2.64 7.72 4.53
CA THR A 91 -3.59 7.22 3.55
C THR A 91 -3.96 5.77 3.85
N TYR A 92 -2.99 4.91 4.15
CA TYR A 92 -3.26 3.54 4.57
C TYR A 92 -4.18 3.51 5.80
N HIS A 93 -3.90 4.36 6.77
CA HIS A 93 -4.71 4.45 7.98
C HIS A 93 -6.15 4.89 7.69
N ARG A 94 -6.33 5.89 6.83
CA ARG A 94 -7.67 6.41 6.49
C ARG A 94 -8.52 5.38 5.75
N TYR A 95 -7.92 4.48 4.97
CA TYR A 95 -8.64 3.50 4.18
C TYR A 95 -8.81 2.15 4.88
N ILE A 96 -8.31 2.01 6.11
CA ILE A 96 -8.25 0.72 6.80
C ILE A 96 -9.62 0.01 6.89
N ASP A 97 -10.69 0.75 7.13
CA ASP A 97 -12.03 0.18 7.26
C ASP A 97 -12.64 -0.23 5.90
N HIS A 98 -12.02 0.18 4.82
CA HIS A 98 -12.48 -0.10 3.45
C HIS A 98 -11.63 -1.13 2.72
N LEU A 99 -10.51 -1.53 3.31
CA LEU A 99 -9.63 -2.52 2.71
C LEU A 99 -10.28 -3.89 2.69
N THR A 100 -10.08 -4.60 1.58
CA THR A 100 -10.46 -6.01 1.47
C THR A 100 -9.25 -6.93 1.51
N HIS A 101 -8.10 -6.44 1.05
CA HIS A 101 -6.85 -7.21 0.96
C HIS A 101 -5.66 -6.38 1.40
N VAL A 102 -4.65 -7.07 1.93
CA VAL A 102 -3.37 -6.49 2.30
C VAL A 102 -2.27 -7.30 1.62
N TYR A 103 -1.50 -6.65 0.75
CA TYR A 103 -0.32 -7.21 0.12
C TYR A 103 0.89 -6.50 0.73
N VAL A 104 1.68 -7.23 1.49
CA VAL A 104 2.81 -6.65 2.22
C VAL A 104 4.08 -7.42 1.91
N THR A 105 5.17 -6.68 1.65
CA THR A 105 6.48 -7.24 1.33
C THR A 105 7.48 -6.84 2.41
N PRO A 106 7.70 -7.68 3.44
CA PRO A 106 8.71 -7.40 4.45
C PRO A 106 10.11 -7.46 3.87
N HIS A 107 10.93 -6.48 4.24
CA HIS A 107 12.33 -6.38 3.80
C HIS A 107 13.25 -6.55 5.00
N PRO A 108 14.50 -7.02 4.79
CA PRO A 108 15.42 -7.35 5.89
C PRO A 108 16.10 -6.10 6.48
N TYR A 109 15.31 -5.16 6.99
CA TYR A 109 15.76 -3.93 7.62
C TYR A 109 15.00 -3.68 8.90
N VAL A 110 15.65 -3.03 9.85
CA VAL A 110 15.04 -2.49 11.06
C VAL A 110 15.40 -1.01 11.10
N PHE A 111 14.43 -0.14 10.99
CA PHE A 111 14.68 1.31 10.97
C PHE A 111 14.70 1.91 12.38
N GLY A 112 13.95 1.33 13.30
CA GLY A 112 13.82 1.84 14.67
C GLY A 112 12.91 3.06 14.80
N LYS A 113 12.79 3.85 13.74
CA LYS A 113 11.91 5.02 13.66
C LYS A 113 11.60 5.31 12.20
N GLY A 114 10.54 6.06 11.94
CA GLY A 114 10.15 6.44 10.60
C GLY A 114 8.65 6.58 10.46
N VAL A 115 8.16 6.36 9.24
CA VAL A 115 6.73 6.40 8.93
C VAL A 115 6.16 4.99 9.08
N PRO A 116 5.24 4.75 10.02
CA PRO A 116 4.65 3.42 10.19
C PRO A 116 3.69 3.10 9.05
N LEU A 117 3.46 1.80 8.84
CA LEU A 117 2.52 1.34 7.80
C LEU A 117 1.14 1.97 7.98
N PHE A 118 0.62 2.00 9.19
CA PHE A 118 -0.62 2.70 9.51
C PHE A 118 -0.29 3.85 10.45
N ASP A 119 -0.24 5.06 9.89
CA ASP A 119 0.13 6.25 10.65
C ASP A 119 -1.11 6.91 11.23
N GLY A 120 -1.58 6.35 12.32
CA GLY A 120 -2.76 6.78 13.06
C GLY A 120 -3.17 5.74 14.08
N GLU A 121 -4.09 6.09 14.95
CA GLU A 121 -4.60 5.18 15.97
C GLU A 121 -5.58 4.17 15.34
N ILE A 122 -5.40 2.90 15.68
CA ILE A 122 -6.30 1.83 15.26
C ILE A 122 -7.04 1.31 16.49
N ASN A 123 -8.36 1.49 16.50
CA ASN A 123 -9.18 1.20 17.66
C ASN A 123 -9.75 -0.22 17.66
N THR A 124 -9.72 -0.91 16.51
CA THR A 124 -10.28 -2.25 16.37
C THR A 124 -9.23 -3.17 15.77
N GLU A 125 -9.02 -4.31 16.42
CA GLU A 125 -8.13 -5.34 15.92
C GLU A 125 -8.64 -5.89 14.59
N ILE A 126 -7.73 -6.12 13.63
CA ILE A 126 -8.04 -6.67 12.31
C ILE A 126 -7.29 -7.99 12.16
N SER A 127 -8.03 -9.04 11.77
CA SER A 127 -7.45 -10.35 11.46
C SER A 127 -7.36 -10.52 9.95
N LEU A 128 -6.37 -11.28 9.54
CA LEU A 128 -6.08 -11.51 8.12
C LEU A 128 -6.06 -13.00 7.81
N ASP A 129 -6.62 -13.38 6.65
CA ASP A 129 -6.54 -14.73 6.10
C ASP A 129 -5.43 -14.79 5.05
N TYR A 130 -4.47 -15.66 5.23
CA TYR A 130 -3.41 -15.88 4.25
C TYR A 130 -3.99 -16.44 2.94
N GLN A 131 -3.64 -15.81 1.82
CA GLN A 131 -4.12 -16.20 0.50
C GLN A 131 -3.00 -16.73 -0.39
N ASN A 132 -1.88 -16.01 -0.47
CA ASN A 132 -0.84 -16.34 -1.43
C ASN A 132 0.50 -15.72 -1.03
N LEU A 133 1.57 -16.28 -1.58
CA LEU A 133 2.95 -15.85 -1.39
C LEU A 133 3.61 -15.67 -2.76
N ILE A 134 4.15 -14.49 -3.02
CA ILE A 134 4.84 -14.18 -4.28
C ILE A 134 6.32 -13.95 -3.99
N GLU A 135 7.20 -14.65 -4.72
CA GLU A 135 8.64 -14.46 -4.58
C GLU A 135 9.06 -13.12 -5.20
N VAL A 136 9.86 -12.34 -4.47
CA VAL A 136 10.43 -11.08 -4.94
C VAL A 136 11.94 -11.23 -5.12
N ASP A 137 12.65 -11.60 -4.05
CA ASP A 137 14.09 -11.83 -4.09
C ASP A 137 14.41 -12.98 -3.12
N ARG A 138 14.52 -14.17 -3.67
CA ARG A 138 14.72 -15.40 -2.88
C ARG A 138 16.03 -15.35 -2.08
N SER A 139 17.09 -14.80 -2.67
CA SER A 139 18.40 -14.77 -2.02
C SER A 139 18.41 -13.94 -0.76
N GLN A 140 17.54 -12.92 -0.69
CA GLN A 140 17.39 -12.06 0.50
C GLN A 140 16.18 -12.44 1.36
N GLY A 141 15.44 -13.47 0.97
CA GLY A 141 14.26 -13.89 1.71
C GLY A 141 13.10 -12.90 1.60
N ILE A 142 12.98 -12.21 0.46
CA ILE A 142 11.93 -11.20 0.25
C ILE A 142 10.79 -11.79 -0.54
N PHE A 143 9.61 -11.81 0.08
CA PHE A 143 8.36 -12.32 -0.50
C PHE A 143 7.24 -11.34 -0.22
N GLN A 144 6.28 -11.24 -1.14
CA GLN A 144 5.04 -10.51 -0.90
C GLN A 144 4.02 -11.49 -0.33
N TYR A 145 3.50 -11.16 0.85
CA TYR A 145 2.42 -11.91 1.49
C TYR A 145 1.10 -11.26 1.13
N GLN A 146 0.18 -12.04 0.63
CA GLN A 146 -1.14 -11.57 0.23
C GLN A 146 -2.19 -12.13 1.18
N TYR A 147 -2.91 -11.21 1.83
CA TYR A 147 -3.94 -11.54 2.82
C TYR A 147 -5.28 -10.95 2.41
N LYS A 148 -6.34 -11.64 2.77
CA LYS A 148 -7.71 -11.11 2.74
C LYS A 148 -8.09 -10.71 4.17
N ILE A 149 -8.76 -9.56 4.31
CA ILE A 149 -9.21 -9.11 5.63
C ILE A 149 -10.45 -9.90 6.03
N LYS A 150 -10.44 -10.42 7.27
CA LYS A 150 -11.60 -11.04 7.89
C LYS A 150 -12.53 -9.94 8.43
N ARG A 151 -13.79 -9.99 8.01
CA ARG A 151 -14.79 -9.06 8.53
C ARG A 151 -16.07 -9.80 8.91
#